data_5720c6cf166cb1fa8f6f1d95ec80d3aa
#
_entry.id   5720c6cf166cb1fa8f6f1d95ec80d3aa
#
_cell.length_a   1.000
_cell.length_b   1.000
_cell.length_c   1.000
_cell.angle_alpha   90.00
_cell.angle_beta   90.00
_cell.angle_gamma   90.00
#
_symmetry.space_group_name_H-M   'P 1'
#
loop_
_entity.id
_entity.type
_entity.pdbx_description
1 polymer ?
#
loop_
_entity_poly.entity_id
_entity_poly.type
_entity_poly.pdbx_seq_one_letter_code
_entity_poly.pdbx_strand_id
1 'polypeptide(L)'
;LEPLRTQPKMKQIKKSSKLDNVLYDIRGPIMDKAKQMEAEGRRLIKLNIGNLAVFGFDPPEEVMRDMIYNLPNSAGYSDSKGMFAARKAVMHYTQDKQIEGVTLEDIYLGNGASDLITMATNALLDEGDELLVPTPDYPLWTAVTSLAGAKPVHYLCDEEKGWIPNIDDIRAKVGPRTKGIVVINPNNPTGVLYPNSVLLDIIQVARENGLVILADEVYDKILYDGIKHTSMAALSHDVLTLTFNSLSKAYRACGYRAGWMVISGDKSNAKDFIEGLNMLANMKLCANVPGQYAIQTALGGYQSINDLICEGGRLRRQRDIAYEMLSAIPGVSVVHPCASLYMFPRLDPDVYPIEDDREFFKELLEATNVVLVQGTGFNWPKPDHFRMVFLPYEWELRDAINRIAKFLADYRKRHPGKKTFPEDSVQPKSKEEIARQAALAEAKDPA
;
A
#
# COMPACT_ATOMS: atom_id res chain seq x y z
N LEU A 1 27.36 51.66 33.03
CA LEU A 1 26.25 51.10 32.22
C LEU A 1 26.87 50.31 31.04
N GLU A 2 27.02 48.99 31.23
CA GLU A 2 27.42 48.12 30.12
C GLU A 2 26.33 48.11 29.02
N PRO A 3 26.68 48.17 27.74
CA PRO A 3 25.68 48.06 26.69
C PRO A 3 25.08 46.65 26.68
N LEU A 4 23.75 46.55 26.72
CA LEU A 4 22.99 45.33 26.53
C LEU A 4 23.51 44.59 25.30
N ARG A 5 24.13 43.41 25.52
CA ARG A 5 24.50 42.49 24.43
C ARG A 5 23.20 42.13 23.70
N THR A 6 23.07 42.63 22.49
CA THR A 6 22.00 42.19 21.57
C THR A 6 22.10 40.69 21.43
N GLN A 7 21.07 39.95 21.90
CA GLN A 7 21.00 38.53 21.67
C GLN A 7 21.06 38.26 20.17
N PRO A 8 21.94 37.36 19.70
CA PRO A 8 21.97 37.02 18.28
C PRO A 8 20.61 36.51 17.85
N LYS A 9 20.03 37.11 16.81
CA LYS A 9 18.79 36.60 16.20
C LYS A 9 19.02 35.15 15.81
N MET A 10 18.36 34.21 16.49
CA MET A 10 18.44 32.80 16.14
C MET A 10 18.02 32.61 14.69
N LYS A 11 18.89 32.00 13.90
CA LYS A 11 18.62 31.70 12.49
C LYS A 11 17.49 30.66 12.44
N GLN A 12 16.44 30.92 11.67
CA GLN A 12 15.36 29.96 11.49
C GLN A 12 15.90 28.71 10.78
N ILE A 13 15.75 27.55 11.43
CA ILE A 13 16.11 26.25 10.84
C ILE A 13 14.89 25.76 10.05
N LYS A 14 15.04 25.63 8.74
CA LYS A 14 14.01 25.13 7.83
C LYS A 14 14.32 23.70 7.42
N LYS A 15 13.28 22.92 7.05
CA LYS A 15 13.45 21.61 6.40
C LYS A 15 14.18 21.80 5.06
N SER A 16 14.82 20.74 4.56
CA SER A 16 15.41 20.72 3.20
C SER A 16 14.33 20.98 2.14
N SER A 17 14.64 21.75 1.11
CA SER A 17 13.76 22.01 -0.03
C SER A 17 13.36 20.75 -0.78
N LYS A 18 14.18 19.68 -0.73
CA LYS A 18 13.81 18.35 -1.28
C LYS A 18 12.53 17.78 -0.69
N LEU A 19 12.17 18.22 0.53
CA LEU A 19 10.95 17.77 1.23
C LEU A 19 9.72 18.63 0.92
N ASP A 20 9.85 19.72 0.16
CA ASP A 20 8.72 20.61 -0.12
C ASP A 20 7.65 19.95 -1.01
N ASN A 21 8.09 19.06 -1.90
CA ASN A 21 7.22 18.34 -2.83
C ASN A 21 6.95 16.89 -2.39
N VAL A 22 7.39 16.49 -1.19
CA VAL A 22 7.11 15.16 -0.64
C VAL A 22 5.74 15.19 0.02
N LEU A 23 4.73 14.73 -0.71
CA LEU A 23 3.38 14.52 -0.19
C LEU A 23 3.26 13.10 0.32
N TYR A 24 3.08 12.94 1.63
CA TYR A 24 2.84 11.65 2.27
C TYR A 24 1.63 11.75 3.19
N ASP A 25 0.47 11.99 2.58
CA ASP A 25 -0.79 12.35 3.25
C ASP A 25 -1.45 11.18 4.02
N ILE A 26 -0.96 9.94 3.88
CA ILE A 26 -1.43 8.81 4.70
C ILE A 26 -1.31 9.11 6.22
N ARG A 27 -0.45 10.07 6.60
CA ARG A 27 -0.24 10.55 7.97
C ARG A 27 -0.52 12.06 8.13
N GLY A 28 -1.29 12.65 7.21
CA GLY A 28 -1.58 14.08 7.16
C GLY A 28 -2.70 14.54 8.10
N PRO A 29 -3.40 15.65 7.76
CA PRO A 29 -4.35 16.35 8.64
C PRO A 29 -5.47 15.48 9.21
N ILE A 30 -5.95 14.48 8.46
CA ILE A 30 -6.97 13.53 8.95
C ILE A 30 -6.41 12.71 10.12
N MET A 31 -5.14 12.27 10.04
CA MET A 31 -4.50 11.52 11.13
C MET A 31 -4.22 12.39 12.36
N ASP A 32 -3.90 13.66 12.17
CA ASP A 32 -3.71 14.59 13.29
C ASP A 32 -5.04 14.84 14.00
N LYS A 33 -6.14 14.96 13.25
CA LYS A 33 -7.49 15.03 13.82
C LYS A 33 -7.86 13.73 14.55
N ALA A 34 -7.55 12.58 13.95
CA ALA A 34 -7.79 11.28 14.59
C ALA A 34 -7.08 11.17 15.96
N LYS A 35 -5.81 11.57 16.03
CA LYS A 35 -5.05 11.59 17.29
C LYS A 35 -5.67 12.53 18.34
N GLN A 36 -6.12 13.71 17.91
CA GLN A 36 -6.82 14.64 18.79
C GLN A 36 -8.07 13.99 19.38
N MET A 37 -8.91 13.37 18.53
CA MET A 37 -10.14 12.69 18.96
C MET A 37 -9.86 11.53 19.93
N GLU A 38 -8.79 10.76 19.69
CA GLU A 38 -8.35 9.70 20.63
C GLU A 38 -7.89 10.29 21.97
N ALA A 39 -7.17 11.41 21.95
CA ALA A 39 -6.77 12.11 23.19
C ALA A 39 -7.99 12.65 23.97
N GLU A 40 -9.08 12.95 23.30
CA GLU A 40 -10.38 13.31 23.90
C GLU A 40 -11.17 12.08 24.40
N GLY A 41 -10.61 10.86 24.29
CA GLY A 41 -11.22 9.61 24.74
C GLY A 41 -12.18 8.95 23.74
N ARG A 42 -12.23 9.40 22.49
CA ARG A 42 -13.08 8.80 21.46
C ARG A 42 -12.44 7.50 20.92
N ARG A 43 -13.23 6.45 20.83
CA ARG A 43 -12.80 5.20 20.18
C ARG A 43 -13.01 5.32 18.66
N LEU A 44 -11.92 5.15 17.90
CA LEU A 44 -11.94 5.20 16.44
C LEU A 44 -11.84 3.81 15.83
N ILE A 45 -12.54 3.60 14.72
CA ILE A 45 -12.38 2.43 13.86
C ILE A 45 -11.41 2.82 12.74
N LYS A 46 -10.21 2.24 12.76
CA LYS A 46 -9.12 2.61 11.84
C LYS A 46 -9.11 1.75 10.59
N LEU A 47 -9.70 2.25 9.51
CA LEU A 47 -9.72 1.59 8.19
C LEU A 47 -8.67 2.15 7.22
N ASN A 48 -7.70 2.89 7.73
CA ASN A 48 -6.75 3.68 6.94
C ASN A 48 -5.42 2.98 6.67
N ILE A 49 -4.97 2.07 7.54
CA ILE A 49 -3.64 1.44 7.45
C ILE A 49 -3.76 -0.08 7.45
N GLY A 50 -3.03 -0.72 6.53
CA GLY A 50 -2.90 -2.18 6.46
C GLY A 50 -1.99 -2.75 7.55
N ASN A 51 -2.31 -2.45 8.81
CA ASN A 51 -1.67 -2.99 10.01
C ASN A 51 -2.47 -4.18 10.54
N LEU A 52 -2.11 -5.38 10.08
CA LEU A 52 -2.86 -6.60 10.36
C LEU A 52 -2.88 -6.97 11.85
N ALA A 53 -1.77 -6.72 12.57
CA ALA A 53 -1.63 -7.13 13.97
C ALA A 53 -2.69 -6.51 14.89
N VAL A 54 -3.07 -5.24 14.67
CA VAL A 54 -4.07 -4.56 15.52
C VAL A 54 -5.49 -5.12 15.35
N PHE A 55 -5.71 -5.93 14.32
CA PHE A 55 -6.98 -6.59 14.04
C PHE A 55 -6.96 -8.09 14.35
N GLY A 56 -5.96 -8.56 15.12
CA GLY A 56 -5.84 -9.95 15.52
C GLY A 56 -5.41 -10.90 14.39
N PHE A 57 -4.65 -10.41 13.43
CA PHE A 57 -3.93 -11.24 12.47
C PHE A 57 -2.49 -11.38 12.91
N ASP A 58 -2.23 -12.40 13.69
CA ASP A 58 -0.89 -12.65 14.23
C ASP A 58 0.04 -13.22 13.15
N PRO A 59 1.37 -12.99 13.27
CA PRO A 59 2.35 -13.68 12.45
C PRO A 59 2.30 -15.19 12.70
N PRO A 60 2.78 -16.03 11.75
CA PRO A 60 2.89 -17.46 11.98
C PRO A 60 3.69 -17.75 13.26
N GLU A 61 3.18 -18.67 14.09
CA GLU A 61 3.77 -18.95 15.42
C GLU A 61 5.21 -19.44 15.32
N GLU A 62 5.51 -20.27 14.32
CA GLU A 62 6.85 -20.77 14.05
C GLU A 62 7.84 -19.66 13.71
N VAL A 63 7.39 -18.61 13.01
CA VAL A 63 8.21 -17.45 12.68
C VAL A 63 8.55 -16.66 13.93
N MET A 64 7.58 -16.44 14.79
CA MET A 64 7.78 -15.76 16.07
C MET A 64 8.71 -16.55 16.99
N ARG A 65 8.50 -17.86 17.12
CA ARG A 65 9.34 -18.74 17.94
C ARG A 65 10.80 -18.76 17.48
N ASP A 66 11.02 -18.86 16.17
CA ASP A 66 12.37 -18.88 15.61
C ASP A 66 13.10 -17.55 15.84
N MET A 67 12.40 -16.43 15.70
CA MET A 67 12.93 -15.11 15.99
C MET A 67 13.32 -14.96 17.47
N ILE A 68 12.47 -15.41 18.40
CA ILE A 68 12.76 -15.39 19.84
C ILE A 68 13.96 -16.29 20.16
N TYR A 69 14.01 -17.50 19.61
CA TYR A 69 15.09 -18.45 19.81
C TYR A 69 16.45 -17.91 19.35
N ASN A 70 16.46 -17.19 18.21
CA ASN A 70 17.68 -16.63 17.65
C ASN A 70 18.00 -15.21 18.13
N LEU A 71 17.21 -14.63 19.00
CA LEU A 71 17.45 -13.28 19.53
C LEU A 71 18.85 -13.14 20.17
N PRO A 72 19.37 -14.11 20.99
CA PRO A 72 20.73 -14.05 21.51
C PRO A 72 21.82 -14.05 20.43
N ASN A 73 21.56 -14.65 19.28
CA ASN A 73 22.50 -14.74 18.16
C ASN A 73 22.47 -13.53 17.24
N SER A 74 21.55 -12.60 17.49
CA SER A 74 21.28 -11.44 16.62
C SER A 74 21.87 -10.12 17.12
N ALA A 75 22.77 -10.19 18.12
CA ALA A 75 23.39 -8.99 18.71
C ALA A 75 24.48 -8.35 17.81
N GLY A 76 25.09 -9.12 16.92
CA GLY A 76 26.15 -8.64 16.01
C GLY A 76 25.60 -8.21 14.65
N TYR A 77 26.42 -7.51 13.88
CA TYR A 77 26.12 -7.22 12.48
C TYR A 77 26.15 -8.47 11.61
N SER A 78 25.31 -8.52 10.60
CA SER A 78 25.42 -9.49 9.50
C SER A 78 26.18 -8.90 8.31
N ASP A 79 26.32 -9.70 7.25
CA ASP A 79 26.71 -9.18 5.93
C ASP A 79 25.76 -8.03 5.50
N SER A 80 26.31 -7.06 4.79
CA SER A 80 25.55 -5.85 4.38
C SER A 80 24.37 -6.14 3.47
N LYS A 81 24.47 -7.19 2.63
CA LYS A 81 23.36 -7.66 1.81
C LYS A 81 22.38 -8.54 2.59
N GLY A 82 22.77 -9.03 3.75
CA GLY A 82 21.96 -9.87 4.61
C GLY A 82 22.58 -11.25 4.87
N MET A 83 22.05 -11.94 5.89
CA MET A 83 22.49 -13.27 6.29
C MET A 83 22.35 -14.27 5.15
N PHE A 84 23.35 -15.15 5.01
CA PHE A 84 23.38 -16.20 3.99
C PHE A 84 22.10 -17.05 3.99
N ALA A 85 21.67 -17.54 5.15
CA ALA A 85 20.49 -18.41 5.25
C ALA A 85 19.20 -17.70 4.79
N ALA A 86 19.03 -16.43 5.14
CA ALA A 86 17.88 -15.65 4.73
C ALA A 86 17.92 -15.33 3.22
N ARG A 87 19.08 -14.95 2.68
CA ARG A 87 19.24 -14.74 1.22
C ARG A 87 19.01 -16.03 0.43
N LYS A 88 19.48 -17.18 0.95
CA LYS A 88 19.24 -18.47 0.33
C LYS A 88 17.74 -18.84 0.31
N ALA A 89 17.01 -18.54 1.38
CA ALA A 89 15.55 -18.72 1.41
C ALA A 89 14.86 -17.85 0.36
N VAL A 90 15.27 -16.59 0.22
CA VAL A 90 14.77 -15.70 -0.84
C VAL A 90 15.12 -16.22 -2.23
N MET A 91 16.32 -16.77 -2.42
CA MET A 91 16.71 -17.37 -3.70
C MET A 91 15.81 -18.56 -4.08
N HIS A 92 15.51 -19.47 -3.14
CA HIS A 92 14.56 -20.56 -3.38
C HIS A 92 13.16 -20.04 -3.70
N TYR A 93 12.68 -19.05 -2.95
CA TYR A 93 11.41 -18.39 -3.23
C TYR A 93 11.37 -17.78 -4.64
N THR A 94 12.47 -17.17 -5.08
CA THR A 94 12.64 -16.63 -6.42
C THR A 94 12.58 -17.72 -7.49
N GLN A 95 13.20 -18.86 -7.24
CA GLN A 95 13.14 -20.04 -8.13
C GLN A 95 11.72 -20.60 -8.23
N ASP A 96 11.00 -20.70 -7.10
CA ASP A 96 9.59 -21.13 -7.08
C ASP A 96 8.68 -20.18 -7.90
N LYS A 97 9.04 -18.91 -7.98
CA LYS A 97 8.39 -17.89 -8.82
C LYS A 97 8.81 -17.98 -10.30
N GLN A 98 9.65 -18.94 -10.69
CA GLN A 98 10.16 -19.11 -12.06
C GLN A 98 11.00 -17.89 -12.54
N ILE A 99 11.67 -17.20 -11.63
CA ILE A 99 12.58 -16.11 -11.98
C ILE A 99 13.97 -16.70 -12.19
N GLU A 100 14.49 -16.60 -13.40
CA GLU A 100 15.76 -17.19 -13.79
C GLU A 100 16.96 -16.23 -13.61
N GLY A 101 18.17 -16.78 -13.61
CA GLY A 101 19.42 -16.02 -13.64
C GLY A 101 19.73 -15.24 -12.35
N VAL A 102 19.08 -15.59 -11.22
CA VAL A 102 19.31 -14.97 -9.91
C VAL A 102 20.30 -15.80 -9.10
N THR A 103 21.29 -15.13 -8.54
CA THR A 103 22.27 -15.68 -7.61
C THR A 103 22.10 -15.05 -6.23
N LEU A 104 22.81 -15.57 -5.23
CA LEU A 104 22.82 -14.96 -3.89
C LEU A 104 23.32 -13.50 -3.90
N GLU A 105 24.18 -13.16 -4.85
CA GLU A 105 24.74 -11.80 -4.98
C GLU A 105 23.70 -10.78 -5.48
N ASP A 106 22.61 -11.25 -6.06
CA ASP A 106 21.52 -10.41 -6.58
C ASP A 106 20.44 -10.10 -5.52
N ILE A 107 20.63 -10.58 -4.28
CA ILE A 107 19.63 -10.51 -3.21
C ILE A 107 20.11 -9.58 -2.11
N TYR A 108 19.27 -8.61 -1.76
CA TYR A 108 19.49 -7.61 -0.72
C TYR A 108 18.37 -7.70 0.31
N LEU A 109 18.73 -7.79 1.59
CA LEU A 109 17.78 -7.70 2.69
C LEU A 109 17.74 -6.28 3.25
N GLY A 110 16.56 -5.84 3.68
CA GLY A 110 16.35 -4.49 4.19
C GLY A 110 15.35 -4.45 5.35
N ASN A 111 15.29 -3.31 6.00
CA ASN A 111 14.35 -3.01 7.08
C ASN A 111 12.93 -2.80 6.52
N GLY A 112 12.37 -3.85 5.92
CA GLY A 112 11.16 -3.83 5.11
C GLY A 112 11.42 -3.40 3.67
N ALA A 113 10.42 -3.56 2.80
CA ALA A 113 10.52 -3.17 1.39
C ALA A 113 10.80 -1.66 1.23
N SER A 114 10.26 -0.81 2.11
CA SER A 114 10.43 0.64 2.05
C SER A 114 11.89 1.10 2.15
N ASP A 115 12.72 0.42 2.95
CA ASP A 115 14.16 0.67 3.05
C ASP A 115 14.85 0.38 1.71
N LEU A 116 14.53 -0.75 1.09
CA LEU A 116 15.10 -1.17 -0.19
C LEU A 116 14.62 -0.31 -1.37
N ILE A 117 13.36 0.10 -1.37
CA ILE A 117 12.80 1.04 -2.35
C ILE A 117 13.55 2.37 -2.28
N THR A 118 13.76 2.90 -1.08
CA THR A 118 14.54 4.13 -0.88
C THR A 118 15.99 3.96 -1.36
N MET A 119 16.60 2.82 -1.04
CA MET A 119 17.97 2.53 -1.49
C MET A 119 18.06 2.44 -3.01
N ALA A 120 17.14 1.73 -3.66
CA ALA A 120 17.13 1.54 -5.11
C ALA A 120 16.92 2.86 -5.86
N THR A 121 16.00 3.70 -5.41
CA THR A 121 15.73 5.01 -6.03
C THR A 121 16.90 5.97 -5.87
N ASN A 122 17.57 5.98 -4.71
CA ASN A 122 18.78 6.81 -4.50
C ASN A 122 19.97 6.32 -5.34
N ALA A 123 20.07 5.03 -5.64
CA ALA A 123 21.13 4.50 -6.50
C ALA A 123 20.85 4.74 -8.00
N LEU A 124 19.58 4.84 -8.39
CA LEU A 124 19.18 4.91 -9.80
C LEU A 124 19.02 6.33 -10.33
N LEU A 125 18.54 7.26 -9.48
CA LEU A 125 18.02 8.56 -9.92
C LEU A 125 18.93 9.71 -9.57
N ASP A 126 19.21 10.54 -10.56
CA ASP A 126 19.84 11.85 -10.42
C ASP A 126 18.80 12.99 -10.44
N GLU A 127 19.26 14.20 -10.12
CA GLU A 127 18.42 15.40 -10.20
C GLU A 127 17.89 15.61 -11.63
N GLY A 128 16.58 15.74 -11.76
CA GLY A 128 15.89 15.96 -13.01
C GLY A 128 15.62 14.70 -13.84
N ASP A 129 16.03 13.52 -13.37
CA ASP A 129 15.55 12.26 -13.95
C ASP A 129 14.05 12.07 -13.72
N GLU A 130 13.45 11.18 -14.46
CA GLU A 130 12.02 10.85 -14.35
C GLU A 130 11.83 9.37 -14.04
N LEU A 131 10.87 9.09 -13.16
CA LEU A 131 10.41 7.74 -12.85
C LEU A 131 8.90 7.66 -13.12
N LEU A 132 8.50 6.72 -13.96
CA LEU A 132 7.08 6.44 -14.20
C LEU A 132 6.49 5.71 -12.98
N VAL A 133 5.43 6.27 -12.41
CA VAL A 133 4.75 5.76 -11.22
C VAL A 133 3.26 5.65 -11.53
N PRO A 134 2.54 4.60 -11.11
CA PRO A 134 1.10 4.52 -11.37
C PRO A 134 0.32 5.62 -10.65
N THR A 135 -0.85 5.97 -11.19
CA THR A 135 -1.87 6.72 -10.45
C THR A 135 -3.20 5.97 -10.56
N PRO A 136 -3.85 5.61 -9.43
CA PRO A 136 -3.39 5.82 -8.04
C PRO A 136 -2.18 4.96 -7.68
N ASP A 137 -1.34 5.43 -6.73
CA ASP A 137 -0.13 4.74 -6.29
C ASP A 137 -0.08 4.50 -4.77
N TYR A 138 0.89 3.71 -4.35
CA TYR A 138 1.37 3.72 -2.97
C TYR A 138 2.32 4.93 -2.81
N PRO A 139 1.96 5.95 -2.00
CA PRO A 139 2.62 7.26 -2.01
C PRO A 139 4.11 7.26 -1.72
N LEU A 140 4.65 6.16 -1.16
CA LEU A 140 6.08 6.02 -0.94
C LEU A 140 6.87 6.18 -2.23
N TRP A 141 6.40 5.62 -3.35
CA TRP A 141 7.10 5.67 -4.62
C TRP A 141 7.26 7.10 -5.15
N THR A 142 6.20 7.89 -5.07
CA THR A 142 6.25 9.33 -5.40
C THR A 142 7.18 10.09 -4.45
N ALA A 143 7.09 9.81 -3.16
CA ALA A 143 7.88 10.48 -2.13
C ALA A 143 9.39 10.21 -2.28
N VAL A 144 9.80 8.95 -2.46
CA VAL A 144 11.22 8.61 -2.61
C VAL A 144 11.81 9.10 -3.93
N THR A 145 11.01 9.15 -5.00
CA THR A 145 11.42 9.75 -6.28
C THR A 145 11.72 11.22 -6.11
N SER A 146 10.82 11.97 -5.48
CA SER A 146 11.02 13.39 -5.18
C SER A 146 12.21 13.63 -4.25
N LEU A 147 12.39 12.78 -3.23
CA LEU A 147 13.49 12.86 -2.29
C LEU A 147 14.85 12.62 -2.98
N ALA A 148 14.91 11.78 -3.99
CA ALA A 148 16.10 11.56 -4.81
C ALA A 148 16.41 12.74 -5.75
N GLY A 149 15.55 13.76 -5.82
CA GLY A 149 15.68 14.91 -6.72
C GLY A 149 15.10 14.68 -8.12
N ALA A 150 14.49 13.53 -8.34
CA ALA A 150 13.86 13.17 -9.60
C ALA A 150 12.36 13.55 -9.62
N LYS A 151 11.77 13.47 -10.80
CA LYS A 151 10.36 13.79 -11.02
C LYS A 151 9.53 12.51 -11.15
N PRO A 152 8.54 12.29 -10.27
CA PRO A 152 7.55 11.26 -10.50
C PRO A 152 6.61 11.67 -11.64
N VAL A 153 6.47 10.79 -12.63
CA VAL A 153 5.55 10.97 -13.77
C VAL A 153 4.48 9.91 -13.67
N HIS A 154 3.27 10.31 -13.35
CA HIS A 154 2.18 9.38 -13.08
C HIS A 154 1.51 8.91 -14.38
N TYR A 155 1.51 7.59 -14.61
CA TYR A 155 0.72 6.96 -15.65
C TYR A 155 -0.63 6.47 -15.12
N LEU A 156 -1.66 6.55 -15.96
CA LEU A 156 -3.03 6.22 -15.57
C LEU A 156 -3.24 4.71 -15.42
N CYS A 157 -3.80 4.30 -14.29
CA CYS A 157 -4.54 3.05 -14.16
C CYS A 157 -6.02 3.36 -14.35
N ASP A 158 -6.66 2.72 -15.33
CA ASP A 158 -8.00 3.07 -15.80
C ASP A 158 -9.06 2.32 -14.99
N GLU A 159 -9.84 3.06 -14.20
CA GLU A 159 -10.92 2.47 -13.38
C GLU A 159 -11.98 1.77 -14.22
N GLU A 160 -12.35 2.35 -15.37
CA GLU A 160 -13.37 1.76 -16.26
C GLU A 160 -12.93 0.42 -16.85
N LYS A 161 -11.61 0.18 -16.90
CA LYS A 161 -10.99 -1.09 -17.29
C LYS A 161 -10.56 -1.95 -16.10
N GLY A 162 -11.09 -1.69 -14.89
CA GLY A 162 -10.74 -2.43 -13.69
C GLY A 162 -9.37 -2.05 -13.10
N TRP A 163 -8.98 -0.82 -13.18
CA TRP A 163 -7.71 -0.27 -12.69
C TRP A 163 -6.46 -0.80 -13.41
N ILE A 164 -6.63 -1.28 -14.65
CA ILE A 164 -5.52 -1.76 -15.48
C ILE A 164 -4.66 -0.57 -15.96
N PRO A 165 -3.31 -0.67 -15.91
CA PRO A 165 -2.42 0.33 -16.50
C PRO A 165 -2.74 0.62 -17.95
N ASN A 166 -2.84 1.89 -18.30
CA ASN A 166 -3.05 2.34 -19.67
C ASN A 166 -1.72 2.40 -20.41
N ILE A 167 -1.48 1.45 -21.31
CA ILE A 167 -0.21 1.32 -22.03
C ILE A 167 0.06 2.51 -22.96
N ASP A 168 -0.98 3.06 -23.60
CA ASP A 168 -0.83 4.23 -24.48
C ASP A 168 -0.40 5.46 -23.67
N ASP A 169 -0.96 5.63 -22.47
CA ASP A 169 -0.58 6.70 -21.57
C ASP A 169 0.87 6.50 -21.04
N ILE A 170 1.28 5.27 -20.75
CA ILE A 170 2.67 4.95 -20.40
C ILE A 170 3.60 5.35 -21.55
N ARG A 171 3.31 4.92 -22.78
CA ARG A 171 4.12 5.26 -23.98
C ARG A 171 4.22 6.77 -24.20
N ALA A 172 3.12 7.49 -24.03
CA ALA A 172 3.08 8.94 -24.19
C ALA A 172 3.92 9.70 -23.14
N LYS A 173 4.15 9.09 -21.98
CA LYS A 173 4.87 9.70 -20.86
C LYS A 173 6.35 9.31 -20.75
N VAL A 174 6.80 8.34 -21.53
CA VAL A 174 8.23 8.04 -21.65
C VAL A 174 8.95 9.18 -22.35
N GLY A 175 10.01 9.67 -21.75
CA GLY A 175 10.84 10.74 -22.29
C GLY A 175 12.34 10.42 -22.17
N PRO A 176 13.22 11.29 -22.66
CA PRO A 176 14.67 11.06 -22.67
C PRO A 176 15.29 11.02 -21.27
N ARG A 177 14.58 11.51 -20.25
CA ARG A 177 15.01 11.50 -18.84
C ARG A 177 14.37 10.36 -18.04
N THR A 178 13.51 9.56 -18.64
CA THR A 178 12.87 8.43 -17.96
C THR A 178 13.90 7.33 -17.71
N LYS A 179 14.10 6.95 -16.45
CA LYS A 179 15.05 5.93 -16.01
C LYS A 179 14.39 4.58 -15.73
N GLY A 180 13.15 4.59 -15.30
CA GLY A 180 12.47 3.37 -14.92
C GLY A 180 10.96 3.52 -14.82
N ILE A 181 10.32 2.40 -14.57
CA ILE A 181 8.89 2.29 -14.36
C ILE A 181 8.59 1.46 -13.13
N VAL A 182 7.72 1.98 -12.26
CA VAL A 182 7.22 1.29 -11.08
C VAL A 182 5.95 0.53 -11.45
N VAL A 183 5.89 -0.74 -11.05
CA VAL A 183 4.69 -1.59 -11.21
C VAL A 183 4.35 -2.16 -9.83
N ILE A 184 3.17 -1.82 -9.32
CA ILE A 184 2.66 -2.30 -8.02
C ILE A 184 1.62 -3.38 -8.31
N ASN A 185 2.00 -4.64 -8.17
CA ASN A 185 1.15 -5.76 -8.56
C ASN A 185 1.30 -6.99 -7.65
N PRO A 186 0.27 -7.36 -6.85
CA PRO A 186 -1.06 -6.74 -6.74
C PRO A 186 -1.05 -5.30 -6.24
N ASN A 187 -2.04 -4.52 -6.66
CA ASN A 187 -2.02 -3.07 -6.48
C ASN A 187 -2.52 -2.61 -5.09
N ASN A 188 -1.84 -1.64 -4.55
CA ASN A 188 -2.27 -0.76 -3.47
C ASN A 188 -2.36 0.65 -4.08
N PRO A 189 -3.54 1.31 -4.10
CA PRO A 189 -4.70 1.11 -3.22
C PRO A 189 -5.86 0.30 -3.80
N THR A 190 -5.82 -0.15 -5.05
CA THR A 190 -7.01 -0.61 -5.77
C THR A 190 -7.43 -2.06 -5.48
N GLY A 191 -6.50 -2.90 -5.01
CA GLY A 191 -6.76 -4.31 -4.71
C GLY A 191 -6.86 -5.22 -5.94
N VAL A 192 -6.41 -4.78 -7.10
CA VAL A 192 -6.47 -5.56 -8.33
C VAL A 192 -5.15 -6.24 -8.67
N LEU A 193 -5.22 -7.29 -9.47
CA LEU A 193 -4.09 -7.99 -10.07
C LEU A 193 -4.08 -7.73 -11.56
N TYR A 194 -2.95 -7.30 -12.11
CA TYR A 194 -2.82 -7.03 -13.54
C TYR A 194 -2.68 -8.32 -14.34
N PRO A 195 -3.35 -8.44 -15.50
CA PRO A 195 -3.17 -9.57 -16.40
C PRO A 195 -1.75 -9.65 -16.96
N ASN A 196 -1.27 -10.87 -17.23
CA ASN A 196 0.07 -11.07 -17.80
C ASN A 196 0.27 -10.35 -19.14
N SER A 197 -0.79 -10.20 -19.95
CA SER A 197 -0.73 -9.45 -21.20
C SER A 197 -0.33 -7.99 -20.97
N VAL A 198 -0.88 -7.34 -19.96
CA VAL A 198 -0.54 -5.95 -19.59
C VAL A 198 0.90 -5.87 -19.07
N LEU A 199 1.32 -6.85 -18.25
CA LEU A 199 2.70 -6.91 -17.77
C LEU A 199 3.71 -7.07 -18.92
N LEU A 200 3.39 -7.90 -19.92
CA LEU A 200 4.20 -8.07 -21.12
C LEU A 200 4.28 -6.78 -21.96
N ASP A 201 3.19 -6.04 -22.08
CA ASP A 201 3.18 -4.74 -22.77
C ASP A 201 4.07 -3.72 -22.03
N ILE A 202 4.02 -3.68 -20.69
CA ILE A 202 4.92 -2.82 -19.88
C ILE A 202 6.38 -3.24 -20.08
N ILE A 203 6.69 -4.54 -20.07
CA ILE A 203 8.04 -5.06 -20.33
C ILE A 203 8.52 -4.62 -21.72
N GLN A 204 7.63 -4.67 -22.73
CA GLN A 204 7.98 -4.24 -24.09
C GLN A 204 8.32 -2.74 -24.12
N VAL A 205 7.55 -1.89 -23.44
CA VAL A 205 7.86 -0.45 -23.32
C VAL A 205 9.22 -0.24 -22.63
N ALA A 206 9.49 -0.97 -21.55
CA ALA A 206 10.75 -0.88 -20.83
C ALA A 206 11.93 -1.32 -21.72
N ARG A 207 11.77 -2.41 -22.47
CA ARG A 207 12.78 -2.92 -23.40
C ARG A 207 13.11 -1.92 -24.52
N GLU A 208 12.09 -1.34 -25.14
CA GLU A 208 12.23 -0.36 -26.23
C GLU A 208 12.95 0.92 -25.79
N ASN A 209 12.84 1.29 -24.52
CA ASN A 209 13.33 2.55 -23.99
C ASN A 209 14.48 2.39 -22.98
N GLY A 210 14.97 1.18 -22.76
CA GLY A 210 16.06 0.91 -21.82
C GLY A 210 15.73 1.25 -20.37
N LEU A 211 14.47 1.05 -19.95
CA LEU A 211 14.01 1.38 -18.59
C LEU A 211 14.27 0.22 -17.63
N VAL A 212 14.58 0.57 -16.38
CA VAL A 212 14.60 -0.38 -15.27
C VAL A 212 13.15 -0.59 -14.78
N ILE A 213 12.75 -1.83 -14.56
CA ILE A 213 11.46 -2.15 -13.93
C ILE A 213 11.65 -2.28 -12.42
N LEU A 214 10.84 -1.54 -11.65
CA LEU A 214 10.77 -1.61 -10.20
C LEU A 214 9.43 -2.25 -9.83
N ALA A 215 9.46 -3.56 -9.54
CA ALA A 215 8.27 -4.38 -9.30
C ALA A 215 8.00 -4.51 -7.78
N ASP A 216 6.97 -3.83 -7.30
CA ASP A 216 6.48 -3.94 -5.93
C ASP A 216 5.46 -5.09 -5.86
N GLU A 217 5.89 -6.22 -5.30
CA GLU A 217 5.12 -7.47 -5.25
C GLU A 217 4.80 -7.89 -3.79
N VAL A 218 4.69 -6.94 -2.86
CA VAL A 218 4.49 -7.23 -1.43
C VAL A 218 3.17 -7.94 -1.12
N TYR A 219 2.20 -7.93 -2.05
CA TYR A 219 0.90 -8.58 -1.91
C TYR A 219 0.78 -9.87 -2.73
N ASP A 220 1.85 -10.40 -3.28
CA ASP A 220 1.89 -11.52 -4.22
C ASP A 220 1.22 -12.83 -3.75
N LYS A 221 1.05 -13.01 -2.44
CA LYS A 221 0.39 -14.15 -1.80
C LYS A 221 -1.01 -13.83 -1.26
N ILE A 222 -1.46 -12.60 -1.31
CA ILE A 222 -2.79 -12.21 -0.85
C ILE A 222 -3.70 -12.09 -2.06
N LEU A 223 -4.21 -13.24 -2.48
CA LEU A 223 -4.96 -13.43 -3.71
C LEU A 223 -6.26 -14.17 -3.39
N TYR A 224 -7.36 -13.69 -3.91
CA TYR A 224 -8.68 -14.27 -3.68
C TYR A 224 -9.16 -15.00 -4.93
N ASP A 225 -10.21 -15.83 -4.76
CA ASP A 225 -10.96 -16.44 -5.86
C ASP A 225 -10.14 -17.35 -6.78
N GLY A 226 -9.04 -17.93 -6.27
CA GLY A 226 -8.21 -18.89 -7.00
C GLY A 226 -7.31 -18.28 -8.08
N ILE A 227 -7.21 -16.95 -8.16
CA ILE A 227 -6.28 -16.31 -9.09
C ILE A 227 -4.81 -16.56 -8.69
N LYS A 228 -3.92 -16.43 -9.65
CA LYS A 228 -2.47 -16.63 -9.44
C LYS A 228 -1.70 -15.39 -9.83
N HIS A 229 -0.72 -15.06 -9.01
CA HIS A 229 0.25 -14.01 -9.30
C HIS A 229 1.40 -14.57 -10.16
N THR A 230 1.76 -13.84 -11.20
CA THR A 230 3.00 -14.05 -11.95
C THR A 230 3.94 -12.88 -11.68
N SER A 231 5.16 -13.17 -11.24
CA SER A 231 6.16 -12.12 -11.03
C SER A 231 6.52 -11.45 -12.35
N MET A 232 6.66 -10.13 -12.33
CA MET A 232 7.13 -9.34 -13.46
C MET A 232 8.46 -9.89 -14.00
N ALA A 233 9.37 -10.24 -13.08
CA ALA A 233 10.68 -10.79 -13.39
C ALA A 233 10.64 -12.18 -14.04
N ALA A 234 9.58 -12.96 -13.86
CA ALA A 234 9.40 -14.25 -14.50
C ALA A 234 8.97 -14.14 -15.97
N LEU A 235 8.46 -12.98 -16.37
CA LEU A 235 7.99 -12.73 -17.74
C LEU A 235 9.06 -12.14 -18.68
N SER A 236 10.24 -11.80 -18.15
CA SER A 236 11.32 -11.20 -18.92
C SER A 236 12.69 -11.65 -18.40
N HIS A 237 13.56 -12.07 -19.30
CA HIS A 237 14.94 -12.48 -18.98
C HIS A 237 15.98 -11.41 -19.35
N ASP A 238 15.57 -10.39 -20.10
CA ASP A 238 16.45 -9.37 -20.70
C ASP A 238 16.31 -7.97 -20.08
N VAL A 239 15.13 -7.62 -19.55
CA VAL A 239 14.91 -6.30 -18.93
C VAL A 239 15.35 -6.34 -17.48
N LEU A 240 16.24 -5.41 -17.09
CA LEU A 240 16.66 -5.28 -15.71
C LEU A 240 15.46 -4.98 -14.81
N THR A 241 15.21 -5.88 -13.86
CA THR A 241 14.07 -5.82 -12.98
C THR A 241 14.51 -5.94 -11.52
N LEU A 242 14.07 -5.02 -10.68
CA LEU A 242 14.20 -5.06 -9.23
C LEU A 242 12.85 -5.46 -8.64
N THR A 243 12.78 -6.60 -7.99
CA THR A 243 11.56 -7.11 -7.37
C THR A 243 11.62 -6.93 -5.85
N PHE A 244 10.63 -6.26 -5.28
CA PHE A 244 10.53 -5.95 -3.84
C PHE A 244 9.43 -6.76 -3.18
N ASN A 245 9.75 -7.34 -2.02
CA ASN A 245 8.78 -8.05 -1.20
C ASN A 245 9.16 -7.96 0.30
N SER A 246 8.30 -8.47 1.18
CA SER A 246 8.55 -8.43 2.62
C SER A 246 7.68 -9.42 3.41
N LEU A 247 8.00 -9.59 4.69
CA LEU A 247 7.16 -10.32 5.64
C LEU A 247 5.94 -9.51 6.13
N SER A 248 5.84 -8.24 5.75
CA SER A 248 4.89 -7.30 6.32
C SER A 248 3.43 -7.68 6.12
N LYS A 249 3.09 -8.25 4.97
CA LYS A 249 1.68 -8.46 4.57
C LYS A 249 1.28 -9.93 4.59
N ALA A 250 1.81 -10.74 3.72
CA ALA A 250 1.46 -12.17 3.65
C ALA A 250 1.76 -12.92 4.97
N TYR A 251 2.79 -12.50 5.69
CA TYR A 251 3.18 -13.11 6.97
C TYR A 251 2.73 -12.32 8.19
N ARG A 252 1.93 -11.25 8.02
CA ARG A 252 1.36 -10.41 9.11
C ARG A 252 2.41 -9.88 10.10
N ALA A 253 3.65 -9.69 9.65
CA ALA A 253 4.80 -9.31 10.46
C ALA A 253 5.37 -7.93 10.09
N CYS A 254 4.49 -6.94 9.87
CA CYS A 254 4.91 -5.60 9.42
C CYS A 254 5.82 -4.89 10.43
N GLY A 255 5.70 -5.19 11.73
CA GLY A 255 6.55 -4.67 12.79
C GLY A 255 7.94 -5.32 12.86
N TYR A 256 8.15 -6.47 12.25
CA TYR A 256 9.47 -7.14 12.22
C TYR A 256 10.46 -6.47 11.28
N ARG A 257 9.99 -5.59 10.42
CA ARG A 257 10.81 -4.83 9.46
C ARG A 257 11.78 -5.72 8.69
N ALA A 258 11.26 -6.77 8.04
CA ALA A 258 12.03 -7.69 7.21
C ALA A 258 11.51 -7.70 5.77
N GLY A 259 12.37 -7.38 4.83
CA GLY A 259 12.06 -7.37 3.41
C GLY A 259 13.28 -7.72 2.56
N TRP A 260 13.05 -7.93 1.28
CA TRP A 260 14.10 -8.23 0.32
C TRP A 260 13.85 -7.59 -1.03
N MET A 261 14.94 -7.38 -1.75
CA MET A 261 14.99 -6.95 -3.14
C MET A 261 15.82 -7.96 -3.93
N VAL A 262 15.32 -8.34 -5.10
CA VAL A 262 15.99 -9.27 -6.02
C VAL A 262 16.24 -8.56 -7.35
N ILE A 263 17.49 -8.63 -7.83
CA ILE A 263 17.87 -8.10 -9.14
C ILE A 263 17.85 -9.25 -10.15
N SER A 264 17.12 -9.11 -11.24
CA SER A 264 17.00 -10.07 -12.33
C SER A 264 17.10 -9.40 -13.69
N GLY A 265 17.09 -10.19 -14.75
CA GLY A 265 17.28 -9.71 -16.12
C GLY A 265 18.75 -9.54 -16.53
N ASP A 266 19.01 -8.83 -17.61
CA ASP A 266 20.38 -8.59 -18.08
C ASP A 266 21.07 -7.51 -17.24
N LYS A 267 22.12 -7.92 -16.54
CA LYS A 267 22.92 -7.07 -15.64
C LYS A 267 24.20 -6.54 -16.28
N SER A 268 24.47 -6.90 -17.54
CA SER A 268 25.73 -6.57 -18.24
C SER A 268 26.00 -5.06 -18.31
N ASN A 269 24.95 -4.27 -18.50
CA ASN A 269 25.02 -2.80 -18.56
C ASN A 269 24.68 -2.10 -17.23
N ALA A 270 24.48 -2.86 -16.15
CA ALA A 270 24.04 -2.33 -14.85
C ALA A 270 25.12 -2.45 -13.74
N LYS A 271 26.37 -2.73 -14.10
CA LYS A 271 27.46 -2.98 -13.13
C LYS A 271 27.68 -1.80 -12.20
N ASP A 272 27.74 -0.60 -12.75
CA ASP A 272 27.91 0.64 -11.99
C ASP A 272 26.73 0.93 -11.04
N PHE A 273 25.50 0.72 -11.52
CA PHE A 273 24.29 0.81 -10.70
C PHE A 273 24.31 -0.21 -9.54
N ILE A 274 24.70 -1.45 -9.82
CA ILE A 274 24.80 -2.52 -8.81
C ILE A 274 25.90 -2.18 -7.80
N GLU A 275 27.02 -1.59 -8.23
CA GLU A 275 28.05 -1.08 -7.32
C GLU A 275 27.49 0.02 -6.41
N GLY A 276 26.70 0.94 -6.94
CA GLY A 276 25.99 1.95 -6.15
C GLY A 276 25.06 1.34 -5.09
N LEU A 277 24.31 0.29 -5.43
CA LEU A 277 23.50 -0.47 -4.48
C LEU A 277 24.37 -1.11 -3.38
N ASN A 278 25.51 -1.70 -3.74
CA ASN A 278 26.44 -2.28 -2.78
C ASN A 278 27.02 -1.23 -1.82
N MET A 279 27.36 -0.05 -2.34
CA MET A 279 27.83 1.07 -1.52
C MET A 279 26.77 1.49 -0.49
N LEU A 280 25.52 1.66 -0.91
CA LEU A 280 24.42 2.03 -0.02
C LEU A 280 24.11 0.95 1.00
N ALA A 281 24.17 -0.33 0.61
CA ALA A 281 24.04 -1.44 1.54
C ALA A 281 25.15 -1.42 2.61
N ASN A 282 26.41 -1.19 2.21
CA ASN A 282 27.55 -1.10 3.11
C ASN A 282 27.43 0.09 4.08
N MET A 283 26.95 1.24 3.60
CA MET A 283 26.77 2.45 4.43
C MET A 283 25.80 2.23 5.59
N LYS A 284 24.76 1.44 5.41
CA LYS A 284 23.79 1.13 6.49
C LYS A 284 24.20 -0.09 7.34
N LEU A 285 25.34 -0.69 7.10
CA LEU A 285 25.93 -1.86 7.74
C LEU A 285 25.14 -3.16 7.45
N CYS A 286 23.90 -3.29 7.92
CA CYS A 286 23.01 -4.40 7.60
C CYS A 286 21.56 -4.06 7.96
N ALA A 287 20.61 -4.89 7.51
CA ALA A 287 19.25 -4.88 8.03
C ALA A 287 19.19 -5.42 9.47
N ASN A 288 18.09 -5.20 10.20
CA ASN A 288 17.93 -5.73 11.53
C ASN A 288 18.04 -7.26 11.53
N VAL A 289 18.98 -7.78 12.31
CA VAL A 289 19.31 -9.21 12.32
C VAL A 289 18.18 -10.09 12.86
N PRO A 290 17.44 -9.72 13.93
CA PRO A 290 16.28 -10.47 14.38
C PRO A 290 15.25 -10.73 13.27
N GLY A 291 14.93 -9.71 12.47
CA GLY A 291 13.99 -9.83 11.35
C GLY A 291 14.52 -10.73 10.22
N GLN A 292 15.82 -10.76 10.00
CA GLN A 292 16.43 -11.64 9.00
C GLN A 292 16.28 -13.12 9.37
N TYR A 293 16.38 -13.51 10.64
CA TYR A 293 16.11 -14.88 11.08
C TYR A 293 14.67 -15.31 10.75
N ALA A 294 13.71 -14.40 10.85
CA ALA A 294 12.31 -14.68 10.54
C ALA A 294 12.08 -15.02 9.06
N ILE A 295 12.88 -14.51 8.13
CA ILE A 295 12.69 -14.70 6.69
C ILE A 295 12.77 -16.18 6.29
N GLN A 296 13.79 -16.90 6.76
CA GLN A 296 13.98 -18.30 6.39
C GLN A 296 12.79 -19.15 6.81
N THR A 297 12.34 -19.02 8.06
CA THR A 297 11.21 -19.77 8.60
C THR A 297 9.90 -19.39 7.93
N ALA A 298 9.70 -18.12 7.64
CA ALA A 298 8.51 -17.65 6.95
C ALA A 298 8.41 -18.22 5.53
N LEU A 299 9.49 -18.16 4.75
CA LEU A 299 9.48 -18.62 3.35
C LEU A 299 9.46 -20.13 3.23
N GLY A 300 10.14 -20.86 4.13
CA GLY A 300 10.22 -22.31 4.13
C GLY A 300 9.12 -23.04 4.91
N GLY A 301 8.36 -22.30 5.73
CA GLY A 301 7.33 -22.86 6.59
C GLY A 301 5.95 -22.97 5.94
N TYR A 302 4.96 -23.31 6.77
CA TYR A 302 3.56 -23.37 6.34
C TYR A 302 3.05 -21.97 5.94
N GLN A 303 2.41 -21.89 4.79
CA GLN A 303 1.90 -20.63 4.25
C GLN A 303 0.48 -20.35 4.75
N SER A 304 0.37 -20.01 6.04
CA SER A 304 -0.92 -19.80 6.74
C SER A 304 -1.76 -18.64 6.21
N ILE A 305 -1.22 -17.81 5.33
CA ILE A 305 -2.02 -16.83 4.58
C ILE A 305 -3.11 -17.51 3.75
N ASN A 306 -2.85 -18.74 3.26
CA ASN A 306 -3.81 -19.48 2.48
C ASN A 306 -5.10 -19.78 3.25
N ASP A 307 -5.01 -19.97 4.56
CA ASP A 307 -6.19 -20.21 5.42
C ASP A 307 -7.08 -18.95 5.56
N LEU A 308 -6.51 -17.79 5.32
CA LEU A 308 -7.21 -16.51 5.43
C LEU A 308 -7.87 -16.06 4.11
N ILE A 309 -7.32 -16.50 2.98
CA ILE A 309 -7.76 -16.07 1.64
C ILE A 309 -8.61 -17.10 0.90
N CYS A 310 -8.64 -18.35 1.38
CA CYS A 310 -9.46 -19.41 0.82
C CYS A 310 -10.96 -19.16 1.05
N GLU A 311 -11.79 -20.01 0.46
CA GLU A 311 -13.24 -20.02 0.73
C GLU A 311 -13.50 -20.21 2.23
N GLY A 312 -14.32 -19.34 2.83
CA GLY A 312 -14.56 -19.31 4.26
C GLY A 312 -13.43 -18.69 5.10
N GLY A 313 -12.30 -18.35 4.52
CA GLY A 313 -11.20 -17.68 5.20
C GLY A 313 -11.58 -16.25 5.65
N ARG A 314 -11.02 -15.81 6.77
CA ARG A 314 -11.41 -14.55 7.40
C ARG A 314 -11.21 -13.33 6.49
N LEU A 315 -10.08 -13.20 5.80
CA LEU A 315 -9.83 -12.07 4.90
C LEU A 315 -10.79 -12.07 3.72
N ARG A 316 -11.04 -13.25 3.14
CA ARG A 316 -11.98 -13.36 2.01
C ARG A 316 -13.39 -12.96 2.41
N ARG A 317 -13.91 -13.47 3.54
CA ARG A 317 -15.25 -13.09 4.03
C ARG A 317 -15.35 -11.59 4.29
N GLN A 318 -14.34 -10.99 4.92
CA GLN A 318 -14.34 -9.57 5.23
C GLN A 318 -14.28 -8.72 3.95
N ARG A 319 -13.51 -9.15 2.95
CA ARG A 319 -13.51 -8.53 1.62
C ARG A 319 -14.91 -8.56 1.00
N ASP A 320 -15.55 -9.71 0.98
CA ASP A 320 -16.86 -9.90 0.35
C ASP A 320 -17.93 -9.04 1.03
N ILE A 321 -17.96 -9.03 2.36
CA ILE A 321 -18.87 -8.20 3.15
C ILE A 321 -18.66 -6.71 2.85
N ALA A 322 -17.43 -6.25 2.86
CA ALA A 322 -17.13 -4.85 2.59
C ALA A 322 -17.52 -4.45 1.18
N TYR A 323 -17.24 -5.29 0.19
CA TYR A 323 -17.63 -5.07 -1.20
C TYR A 323 -19.14 -4.97 -1.37
N GLU A 324 -19.90 -5.93 -0.84
CA GLU A 324 -21.36 -5.96 -0.92
C GLU A 324 -21.98 -4.73 -0.27
N MET A 325 -21.56 -4.40 0.96
CA MET A 325 -22.13 -3.29 1.71
C MET A 325 -21.81 -1.93 1.08
N LEU A 326 -20.59 -1.72 0.61
CA LEU A 326 -20.20 -0.47 -0.05
C LEU A 326 -20.91 -0.29 -1.39
N SER A 327 -20.99 -1.36 -2.18
CA SER A 327 -21.65 -1.33 -3.49
C SER A 327 -23.18 -1.12 -3.39
N ALA A 328 -23.78 -1.40 -2.22
CA ALA A 328 -25.18 -1.12 -1.96
C ALA A 328 -25.49 0.32 -1.58
N ILE A 329 -24.47 1.14 -1.31
CA ILE A 329 -24.67 2.56 -0.96
C ILE A 329 -24.95 3.35 -2.25
N PRO A 330 -26.06 4.13 -2.33
CA PRO A 330 -26.37 4.92 -3.50
C PRO A 330 -25.21 5.85 -3.91
N GLY A 331 -24.81 5.83 -5.17
CA GLY A 331 -23.70 6.65 -5.70
C GLY A 331 -22.32 6.20 -5.31
N VAL A 332 -22.15 5.03 -4.69
CA VAL A 332 -20.85 4.40 -4.43
C VAL A 332 -20.63 3.25 -5.39
N SER A 333 -19.49 3.21 -6.05
CA SER A 333 -19.06 2.10 -6.90
C SER A 333 -17.68 1.60 -6.47
N VAL A 334 -17.45 0.30 -6.59
CA VAL A 334 -16.19 -0.34 -6.21
C VAL A 334 -15.81 -1.34 -7.29
N VAL A 335 -14.61 -1.23 -7.82
CA VAL A 335 -14.02 -2.32 -8.60
C VAL A 335 -13.72 -3.46 -7.64
N HIS A 336 -14.24 -4.66 -7.94
CA HIS A 336 -14.11 -5.81 -7.05
C HIS A 336 -12.63 -6.16 -6.80
N PRO A 337 -12.13 -6.05 -5.57
CA PRO A 337 -10.74 -6.36 -5.28
C PRO A 337 -10.51 -7.87 -5.30
N CYS A 338 -9.59 -8.32 -6.13
CA CYS A 338 -9.22 -9.73 -6.25
C CYS A 338 -7.93 -10.07 -5.48
N ALA A 339 -7.28 -9.06 -4.91
CA ALA A 339 -6.01 -9.22 -4.19
C ALA A 339 -5.83 -8.15 -3.09
N SER A 340 -4.74 -8.23 -2.34
CA SER A 340 -4.31 -7.30 -1.30
C SER A 340 -5.29 -7.17 -0.11
N LEU A 341 -5.27 -6.02 0.56
CA LEU A 341 -6.04 -5.74 1.79
C LEU A 341 -6.97 -4.54 1.65
N TYR A 342 -7.13 -4.02 0.43
CA TYR A 342 -7.69 -2.70 0.18
C TYR A 342 -8.84 -2.72 -0.81
N MET A 343 -9.73 -1.74 -0.62
CA MET A 343 -10.70 -1.27 -1.61
C MET A 343 -10.48 0.21 -1.89
N PHE A 344 -10.81 0.61 -3.12
CA PHE A 344 -10.69 2.00 -3.56
C PHE A 344 -12.01 2.49 -4.16
N PRO A 345 -13.06 2.69 -3.31
CA PRO A 345 -14.39 3.07 -3.74
C PRO A 345 -14.41 4.46 -4.36
N ARG A 346 -15.28 4.61 -5.35
CA ARG A 346 -15.63 5.88 -5.98
C ARG A 346 -16.93 6.43 -5.42
N LEU A 347 -16.94 7.71 -5.14
CA LEU A 347 -18.13 8.51 -4.86
C LEU A 347 -18.52 9.23 -6.14
N ASP A 348 -19.67 8.89 -6.75
CA ASP A 348 -20.12 9.52 -8.02
C ASP A 348 -20.22 11.04 -7.84
N PRO A 349 -19.47 11.86 -8.60
CA PRO A 349 -19.50 13.32 -8.47
C PRO A 349 -20.87 13.94 -8.75
N ASP A 350 -21.72 13.26 -9.53
CA ASP A 350 -23.09 13.70 -9.77
C ASP A 350 -24.03 13.44 -8.58
N VAL A 351 -23.59 12.62 -7.61
CA VAL A 351 -24.31 12.33 -6.36
C VAL A 351 -23.67 13.06 -5.19
N TYR A 352 -22.33 13.04 -5.15
CA TYR A 352 -21.51 13.65 -4.09
C TYR A 352 -20.64 14.75 -4.68
N PRO A 353 -21.08 16.03 -4.66
CA PRO A 353 -20.30 17.15 -5.20
C PRO A 353 -19.20 17.57 -4.23
N ILE A 354 -18.13 16.75 -4.16
CA ILE A 354 -16.99 16.97 -3.28
C ILE A 354 -15.94 17.79 -4.03
N GLU A 355 -15.56 18.94 -3.47
CA GLU A 355 -14.50 19.80 -4.04
C GLU A 355 -13.14 19.52 -3.40
N ASP A 356 -13.12 19.25 -2.09
CA ASP A 356 -11.94 18.91 -1.30
C ASP A 356 -12.18 17.63 -0.49
N ASP A 357 -11.53 16.55 -0.88
CA ASP A 357 -11.69 15.25 -0.22
C ASP A 357 -11.04 15.21 1.18
N ARG A 358 -10.07 16.07 1.47
CA ARG A 358 -9.46 16.17 2.81
C ARG A 358 -10.47 16.70 3.83
N GLU A 359 -11.15 17.79 3.48
CA GLU A 359 -12.20 18.35 4.36
C GLU A 359 -13.39 17.40 4.46
N PHE A 360 -13.78 16.75 3.36
CA PHE A 360 -14.86 15.78 3.36
C PHE A 360 -14.57 14.59 4.29
N PHE A 361 -13.39 13.94 4.18
CA PHE A 361 -13.05 12.81 5.03
C PHE A 361 -12.73 13.19 6.47
N LYS A 362 -12.33 14.43 6.74
CA LYS A 362 -12.24 14.96 8.09
C LYS A 362 -13.63 15.12 8.72
N GLU A 363 -14.61 15.66 7.99
CA GLU A 363 -16.01 15.73 8.45
C GLU A 363 -16.58 14.33 8.70
N LEU A 364 -16.34 13.37 7.80
CA LEU A 364 -16.73 11.98 7.97
C LEU A 364 -16.14 11.39 9.25
N LEU A 365 -14.84 11.57 9.49
CA LEU A 365 -14.17 11.12 10.70
C LEU A 365 -14.83 11.68 11.97
N GLU A 366 -15.08 12.99 12.01
CA GLU A 366 -15.71 13.66 13.16
C GLU A 366 -17.11 13.14 13.45
N ALA A 367 -17.89 12.89 12.39
CA ALA A 367 -19.26 12.41 12.49
C ALA A 367 -19.38 10.92 12.83
N THR A 368 -18.44 10.09 12.36
CA THR A 368 -18.60 8.63 12.39
C THR A 368 -17.63 7.90 13.32
N ASN A 369 -16.53 8.53 13.72
CA ASN A 369 -15.36 7.88 14.35
C ASN A 369 -14.68 6.84 13.47
N VAL A 370 -14.85 6.90 12.14
CA VAL A 370 -14.19 5.99 11.18
C VAL A 370 -13.06 6.75 10.47
N VAL A 371 -11.86 6.18 10.49
CA VAL A 371 -10.68 6.75 9.83
C VAL A 371 -10.50 6.11 8.47
N LEU A 372 -10.59 6.91 7.43
CA LEU A 372 -10.34 6.53 6.02
C LEU A 372 -9.16 7.34 5.47
N VAL A 373 -8.72 7.01 4.26
CA VAL A 373 -7.74 7.82 3.53
C VAL A 373 -8.35 8.32 2.23
N GLN A 374 -8.29 9.62 2.04
CA GLN A 374 -8.78 10.28 0.82
C GLN A 374 -8.01 9.82 -0.43
N GLY A 375 -8.67 9.80 -1.57
CA GLY A 375 -8.10 9.34 -2.84
C GLY A 375 -6.93 10.18 -3.32
N THR A 376 -6.98 11.49 -3.11
CA THR A 376 -5.87 12.40 -3.47
C THR A 376 -4.58 12.09 -2.70
N GLY A 377 -4.65 11.43 -1.54
CA GLY A 377 -3.49 10.93 -0.80
C GLY A 377 -2.75 9.78 -1.49
N PHE A 378 -3.31 9.21 -2.55
CA PHE A 378 -2.69 8.19 -3.43
C PHE A 378 -2.34 8.77 -4.81
N ASN A 379 -2.13 10.08 -4.90
CA ASN A 379 -1.87 10.80 -6.13
C ASN A 379 -2.97 10.62 -7.20
N TRP A 380 -4.20 10.27 -6.77
CA TRP A 380 -5.37 10.30 -7.62
C TRP A 380 -5.79 11.75 -7.85
N PRO A 381 -6.02 12.18 -9.12
CA PRO A 381 -6.17 13.61 -9.41
C PRO A 381 -7.55 14.17 -9.08
N LYS A 382 -8.54 13.33 -8.71
CA LYS A 382 -9.92 13.76 -8.46
C LYS A 382 -10.31 13.50 -6.99
N PRO A 383 -11.13 14.36 -6.37
CA PRO A 383 -11.56 14.21 -4.98
C PRO A 383 -12.77 13.26 -4.86
N ASP A 384 -12.80 12.18 -5.61
CA ASP A 384 -13.96 11.29 -5.76
C ASP A 384 -13.72 9.84 -5.33
N HIS A 385 -12.57 9.56 -4.70
CA HIS A 385 -12.23 8.22 -4.21
C HIS A 385 -11.74 8.25 -2.77
N PHE A 386 -11.73 7.07 -2.15
CA PHE A 386 -11.05 6.82 -0.88
C PHE A 386 -10.54 5.39 -0.81
N ARG A 387 -9.55 5.17 0.05
CA ARG A 387 -9.09 3.81 0.35
C ARG A 387 -9.56 3.39 1.73
N MET A 388 -10.01 2.14 1.84
CA MET A 388 -10.23 1.47 3.10
C MET A 388 -9.63 0.06 3.12
N VAL A 389 -9.27 -0.40 4.32
CA VAL A 389 -8.95 -1.80 4.59
C VAL A 389 -10.20 -2.55 5.07
N PHE A 390 -10.26 -3.87 4.82
CA PHE A 390 -11.33 -4.74 5.34
C PHE A 390 -10.81 -5.68 6.45
N LEU A 391 -9.95 -5.15 7.33
CA LEU A 391 -9.24 -5.92 8.36
C LEU A 391 -9.97 -6.07 9.70
N PRO A 392 -10.84 -5.14 10.15
CA PRO A 392 -11.58 -5.31 11.40
C PRO A 392 -12.39 -6.60 11.42
N TYR A 393 -12.73 -7.12 12.60
CA TYR A 393 -13.68 -8.21 12.72
C TYR A 393 -15.00 -7.86 12.03
N GLU A 394 -15.72 -8.87 11.56
CA GLU A 394 -16.93 -8.72 10.73
C GLU A 394 -17.94 -7.74 11.33
N TRP A 395 -18.21 -7.84 12.64
CA TRP A 395 -19.17 -6.98 13.32
C TRP A 395 -18.72 -5.50 13.33
N GLU A 396 -17.43 -5.24 13.52
CA GLU A 396 -16.87 -3.88 13.54
C GLU A 396 -16.79 -3.29 12.12
N LEU A 397 -16.48 -4.14 11.14
CA LEU A 397 -16.47 -3.76 9.72
C LEU A 397 -17.87 -3.36 9.25
N ARG A 398 -18.90 -4.14 9.61
CA ARG A 398 -20.30 -3.82 9.32
C ARG A 398 -20.74 -2.52 10.00
N ASP A 399 -20.39 -2.33 11.26
CA ASP A 399 -20.69 -1.09 11.99
C ASP A 399 -20.05 0.12 11.31
N ALA A 400 -18.77 0.02 10.95
CA ALA A 400 -18.06 1.10 10.26
C ALA A 400 -18.72 1.47 8.93
N ILE A 401 -19.05 0.48 8.09
CA ILE A 401 -19.68 0.74 6.79
C ILE A 401 -21.09 1.30 6.94
N ASN A 402 -21.87 0.84 7.94
CA ASN A 402 -23.19 1.41 8.24
C ASN A 402 -23.09 2.89 8.66
N ARG A 403 -22.08 3.26 9.45
CA ARG A 403 -21.83 4.66 9.82
C ARG A 403 -21.46 5.49 8.61
N ILE A 404 -20.61 4.97 7.71
CA ILE A 404 -20.27 5.61 6.44
C ILE A 404 -21.53 5.81 5.60
N ALA A 405 -22.36 4.77 5.44
CA ALA A 405 -23.59 4.85 4.65
C ALA A 405 -24.56 5.92 5.19
N LYS A 406 -24.72 5.99 6.51
CA LYS A 406 -25.55 7.02 7.17
C LYS A 406 -25.00 8.43 6.93
N PHE A 407 -23.69 8.62 7.10
CA PHE A 407 -23.06 9.91 6.84
C PHE A 407 -23.25 10.33 5.37
N LEU A 408 -23.08 9.41 4.43
CA LEU A 408 -23.25 9.67 3.00
C LEU A 408 -24.72 10.02 2.68
N ALA A 409 -25.71 9.37 3.30
CA ALA A 409 -27.12 9.71 3.16
C ALA A 409 -27.40 11.13 3.68
N ASP A 410 -26.87 11.49 4.85
CA ASP A 410 -27.02 12.82 5.42
C ASP A 410 -26.29 13.88 4.57
N TYR A 411 -25.13 13.54 3.99
CA TYR A 411 -24.38 14.43 3.10
C TYR A 411 -25.18 14.72 1.82
N ARG A 412 -25.77 13.70 1.16
CA ARG A 412 -26.62 13.89 -0.04
C ARG A 412 -27.79 14.84 0.21
N LYS A 413 -28.39 14.79 1.41
CA LYS A 413 -29.49 15.71 1.78
C LYS A 413 -29.03 17.13 1.95
N ARG A 414 -27.85 17.34 2.54
CA ARG A 414 -27.27 18.69 2.76
C ARG A 414 -26.66 19.28 1.49
N HIS A 415 -26.13 18.43 0.62
CA HIS A 415 -25.42 18.79 -0.61
C HIS A 415 -25.99 18.00 -1.79
N PRO A 416 -27.20 18.34 -2.28
CA PRO A 416 -27.81 17.61 -3.38
C PRO A 416 -26.98 17.73 -4.66
N GLY A 417 -26.61 16.60 -5.24
CA GLY A 417 -25.97 16.51 -6.53
C GLY A 417 -26.97 16.61 -7.69
N LYS A 418 -26.48 16.34 -8.90
CA LYS A 418 -27.33 16.28 -10.11
C LYS A 418 -28.25 15.06 -10.12
N LYS A 419 -27.80 13.96 -9.47
CA LYS A 419 -28.59 12.73 -9.29
C LYS A 419 -29.05 12.64 -7.84
N THR A 420 -30.33 12.33 -7.65
CA THR A 420 -30.96 12.17 -6.34
C THR A 420 -31.57 10.78 -6.22
N PHE A 421 -31.75 10.29 -5.01
CA PHE A 421 -32.34 8.99 -4.72
C PHE A 421 -33.63 9.17 -3.90
N PRO A 422 -34.68 8.34 -4.14
CA PRO A 422 -35.95 8.43 -3.41
C PRO A 422 -35.76 8.32 -1.88
N GLU A 423 -34.79 7.58 -1.45
CA GLU A 423 -34.43 7.39 -0.02
C GLU A 423 -33.99 8.68 0.67
N ASP A 424 -33.45 9.63 -0.09
CA ASP A 424 -33.01 10.93 0.44
C ASP A 424 -34.19 11.87 0.73
N SER A 425 -35.38 11.55 0.22
CA SER A 425 -36.62 12.32 0.44
C SER A 425 -37.44 11.84 1.65
N VAL A 426 -37.06 10.71 2.26
CA VAL A 426 -37.74 10.13 3.42
C VAL A 426 -37.25 10.79 4.69
N GLN A 427 -38.19 11.28 5.52
CA GLN A 427 -37.86 11.79 6.86
C GLN A 427 -37.16 10.71 7.70
N PRO A 428 -36.19 11.07 8.55
CA PRO A 428 -35.50 10.09 9.38
C PRO A 428 -36.52 9.33 10.24
N LYS A 429 -36.42 7.97 10.21
CA LYS A 429 -37.25 7.11 11.05
C LYS A 429 -37.17 7.55 12.51
N SER A 430 -38.28 7.60 13.20
CA SER A 430 -38.32 7.96 14.61
C SER A 430 -37.49 6.98 15.44
N LYS A 431 -37.00 7.45 16.61
CA LYS A 431 -36.26 6.58 17.53
C LYS A 431 -37.05 5.30 17.92
N GLU A 432 -38.38 5.38 17.91
CA GLU A 432 -39.29 4.26 18.19
C GLU A 432 -39.32 3.23 17.04
N GLU A 433 -39.26 3.68 15.79
CA GLU A 433 -39.18 2.78 14.63
C GLU A 433 -37.84 2.04 14.55
N ILE A 434 -36.74 2.69 14.91
CA ILE A 434 -35.41 2.10 14.99
C ILE A 434 -35.36 1.03 16.10
N ALA A 435 -35.95 1.34 17.27
CA ALA A 435 -36.02 0.39 18.38
C ALA A 435 -36.90 -0.84 18.02
N ARG A 436 -37.98 -0.61 17.30
CA ARG A 436 -38.88 -1.69 16.85
C ARG A 436 -38.23 -2.61 15.81
N GLN A 437 -37.42 -2.07 14.91
CA GLN A 437 -36.66 -2.86 13.95
C GLN A 437 -35.52 -3.64 14.60
N ALA A 438 -34.85 -3.07 15.60
CA ALA A 438 -33.83 -3.76 16.37
C ALA A 438 -34.44 -4.95 17.17
N ALA A 439 -35.57 -4.75 17.82
CA ALA A 439 -36.29 -5.82 18.53
C ALA A 439 -36.81 -6.94 17.61
N LEU A 440 -37.19 -6.60 16.37
CA LEU A 440 -37.61 -7.57 15.36
C LEU A 440 -36.42 -8.36 14.75
N ALA A 441 -35.24 -7.76 14.71
CA ALA A 441 -34.01 -8.43 14.28
C ALA A 441 -33.52 -9.42 15.35
N GLU A 442 -33.56 -9.03 16.62
CA GLU A 442 -33.22 -9.91 17.77
C GLU A 442 -34.19 -11.10 17.91
N ALA A 443 -35.46 -10.93 17.57
CA ALA A 443 -36.46 -12.00 17.61
C ALA A 443 -36.36 -13.03 16.47
N LYS A 444 -35.54 -12.77 15.43
CA LYS A 444 -35.34 -13.66 14.29
C LYS A 444 -34.07 -14.50 14.36
N ASP A 445 -33.24 -14.33 15.39
CA ASP A 445 -32.06 -15.15 15.63
C ASP A 445 -32.21 -15.86 17.00
N PRO A 446 -32.91 -17.02 17.04
CA PRO A 446 -32.89 -17.87 18.23
C PRO A 446 -31.57 -18.65 18.24
N ALA A 447 -30.79 -18.49 19.29
CA ALA A 447 -29.52 -19.10 19.66
C ALA A 447 -29.26 -20.52 19.14
#